data_7f3a599c6a90a25ac24aa26abb710062
#
_entry.id   7f3a599c6a90a25ac24aa26abb710062
#
_cell.length_a   1.000
_cell.length_b   1.000
_cell.length_c   1.000
_cell.angle_alpha   90.00
_cell.angle_beta   90.00
_cell.angle_gamma   90.00
#
_symmetry.space_group_name_H-M   'P 1'
#
loop_
_entity.id
_entity.type
_entity.pdbx_description
1 polymer ?
#
loop_
_entity_poly.entity_id
_entity_poly.type
_entity_poly.pdbx_seq_one_letter_code
_entity_poly.pdbx_strand_id
1 'polypeptide(L)'
;GRSIAASCGSYLTRVVDVKQNRGQNYAIVDGGMHQMVYYGQSMAMQHPQCRIYPPRSGDAENWNLCGSLCTVNDILVKQLPVAGLKCGDVFAFGNTGAYCMTEGISLFLSRALPRIVLLRAEGAPLLVREALPTDRINTSHYERMNHHGKADYNFAEHASRRGFYLVP
;
A
#
# COMPACT_ATOMS: atom_id res chain seq x y z
N GLY A 1 -2.16 -2.72 22.28
CA GLY A 1 -2.10 -3.47 21.01
C GLY A 1 -0.71 -3.47 20.39
N ARG A 2 -0.19 -2.31 20.02
CA ARG A 2 1.13 -2.23 19.33
C ARG A 2 2.29 -2.75 20.18
N SER A 3 2.32 -2.48 21.46
CA SER A 3 3.40 -2.97 22.36
C SER A 3 3.48 -4.50 22.43
N ILE A 4 2.40 -5.20 22.10
CA ILE A 4 2.35 -6.66 22.12
C ILE A 4 2.49 -7.23 20.70
N ALA A 5 1.75 -6.67 19.74
CA ALA A 5 1.55 -7.30 18.44
C ALA A 5 2.27 -6.61 17.27
N ALA A 6 2.98 -5.49 17.47
CA ALA A 6 3.68 -4.85 16.36
C ALA A 6 4.74 -5.75 15.74
N SER A 7 5.51 -6.45 16.57
CA SER A 7 6.64 -7.27 16.13
C SER A 7 6.24 -8.57 15.42
N CYS A 8 4.96 -8.95 15.43
CA CYS A 8 4.51 -10.17 14.77
C CYS A 8 4.44 -10.07 13.25
N GLY A 9 4.50 -8.85 12.67
CA GLY A 9 4.34 -8.63 11.25
C GLY A 9 5.53 -7.94 10.60
N SER A 10 5.80 -8.31 9.35
CA SER A 10 6.70 -7.60 8.44
C SER A 10 6.00 -7.34 7.12
N TYR A 11 6.21 -6.15 6.56
CA TYR A 11 5.66 -5.77 5.26
C TYR A 11 6.77 -5.71 4.22
N LEU A 12 6.54 -6.37 3.08
CA LEU A 12 7.47 -6.44 1.97
C LEU A 12 6.94 -5.64 0.79
N THR A 13 7.77 -4.78 0.22
CA THR A 13 7.43 -4.02 -0.99
C THR A 13 8.67 -3.81 -1.85
N ARG A 14 8.49 -3.80 -3.17
CA ARG A 14 9.56 -3.71 -4.16
C ARG A 14 9.67 -2.32 -4.73
N VAL A 15 10.89 -1.85 -4.92
CA VAL A 15 11.19 -0.63 -5.66
C VAL A 15 10.93 -0.85 -7.15
N VAL A 16 10.02 -0.09 -7.72
CA VAL A 16 9.64 -0.17 -9.14
C VAL A 16 10.21 0.96 -9.97
N ASP A 17 10.57 2.08 -9.32
CA ASP A 17 11.20 3.22 -9.99
C ASP A 17 12.05 4.02 -9.01
N VAL A 18 13.10 4.69 -9.52
CA VAL A 18 13.94 5.61 -8.78
C VAL A 18 14.17 6.86 -9.57
N LYS A 19 14.10 8.02 -8.92
CA LYS A 19 14.33 9.32 -9.59
C LYS A 19 14.94 10.34 -8.65
N GLN A 20 15.57 11.34 -9.22
CA GLN A 20 16.02 12.52 -8.50
C GLN A 20 15.22 13.75 -8.97
N ASN A 21 14.78 14.56 -8.04
CA ASN A 21 14.08 15.80 -8.34
C ASN A 21 14.47 16.86 -7.31
N ARG A 22 14.89 18.04 -7.78
CA ARG A 22 15.29 19.18 -6.93
C ARG A 22 16.31 18.80 -5.85
N GLY A 23 17.29 17.97 -6.20
CA GLY A 23 18.34 17.52 -5.29
C GLY A 23 17.91 16.49 -4.24
N GLN A 24 16.72 15.94 -4.36
CA GLN A 24 16.22 14.86 -3.49
C GLN A 24 16.03 13.57 -4.26
N ASN A 25 16.35 12.45 -3.61
CA ASN A 25 16.14 11.12 -4.15
C ASN A 25 14.78 10.57 -3.77
N TYR A 26 14.10 9.95 -4.72
CA TYR A 26 12.80 9.33 -4.57
C TYR A 26 12.84 7.90 -5.09
N ALA A 27 12.29 6.98 -4.33
CA ALA A 27 12.02 5.62 -4.75
C ALA A 27 10.52 5.36 -4.69
N ILE A 28 9.96 4.84 -5.79
CA ILE A 28 8.57 4.44 -5.86
C ILE A 28 8.51 2.94 -5.61
N VAL A 29 7.64 2.51 -4.71
CA VAL A 29 7.43 1.09 -4.44
C VAL A 29 6.09 0.60 -4.99
N ASP A 30 5.96 -0.72 -5.20
CA ASP A 30 4.73 -1.35 -5.73
C ASP A 30 3.56 -1.36 -4.74
N GLY A 31 3.86 -1.19 -3.45
CA GLY A 31 2.87 -0.99 -2.39
C GLY A 31 2.55 0.48 -2.12
N GLY A 32 2.20 0.79 -0.88
CA GLY A 32 1.90 2.16 -0.46
C GLY A 32 1.05 2.20 0.80
N MET A 33 0.56 3.39 1.14
CA MET A 33 -0.25 3.62 2.34
C MET A 33 -1.61 2.91 2.33
N HIS A 34 -2.03 2.34 1.20
CA HIS A 34 -3.22 1.48 1.15
C HIS A 34 -2.97 0.08 1.72
N GLN A 35 -1.71 -0.30 1.91
CA GLN A 35 -1.29 -1.60 2.41
C GLN A 35 -0.57 -1.52 3.75
N MET A 36 0.13 -0.43 4.01
CA MET A 36 0.89 -0.24 5.23
C MET A 36 0.95 1.23 5.62
N VAL A 37 0.60 1.55 6.85
CA VAL A 37 0.73 2.89 7.42
C VAL A 37 1.68 2.85 8.62
N TYR A 38 2.61 3.80 8.65
CA TYR A 38 3.54 3.98 9.76
C TYR A 38 3.51 5.43 10.26
N TYR A 39 3.05 5.60 11.47
CA TYR A 39 2.91 6.94 12.07
C TYR A 39 4.12 7.39 12.89
N GLY A 40 5.11 6.51 13.12
CA GLY A 40 6.25 6.83 13.99
C GLY A 40 7.07 8.02 13.53
N GLN A 41 7.19 8.24 12.22
CA GLN A 41 7.93 9.39 11.70
C GLN A 41 7.19 10.71 11.93
N SER A 42 5.88 10.75 11.79
CA SER A 42 5.08 11.96 12.03
C SER A 42 4.90 12.26 13.52
N MET A 43 4.82 11.21 14.35
CA MET A 43 4.59 11.36 15.80
C MET A 43 5.87 11.51 16.62
N ALA A 44 6.95 10.83 16.23
CA ALA A 44 8.17 10.73 17.01
C ALA A 44 9.45 10.97 16.19
N MET A 45 9.34 11.42 14.94
CA MET A 45 10.47 11.66 14.02
C MET A 45 11.39 10.45 13.85
N GLN A 46 10.86 9.23 13.99
CA GLN A 46 11.62 7.99 13.91
C GLN A 46 11.36 7.29 12.60
N HIS A 47 12.42 6.81 11.96
CA HIS A 47 12.30 5.94 10.81
C HIS A 47 11.75 4.56 11.23
N PRO A 48 10.96 3.90 10.38
CA PRO A 48 10.53 2.53 10.62
C PRO A 48 11.74 1.60 10.60
N GLN A 49 11.67 0.52 11.37
CA GLN A 49 12.64 -0.56 11.21
C GLN A 49 12.46 -1.16 9.81
N CYS A 50 13.49 -1.09 8.99
CA CYS A 50 13.45 -1.70 7.67
C CYS A 50 14.80 -2.28 7.27
N ARG A 51 14.75 -3.27 6.39
CA ARG A 51 15.91 -3.86 5.74
C ARG A 51 15.70 -3.85 4.24
N ILE A 52 16.80 -3.76 3.49
CA ILE A 52 16.78 -3.82 2.03
C ILE A 52 17.36 -5.17 1.56
N TYR A 53 16.79 -5.71 0.52
CA TYR A 53 17.24 -6.93 -0.16
C TYR A 53 17.37 -6.71 -1.66
N PRO A 54 18.49 -7.13 -2.30
CA PRO A 54 19.66 -7.68 -1.61
C PRO A 54 20.34 -6.63 -0.72
N PRO A 55 21.11 -7.06 0.31
CA PRO A 55 21.87 -6.13 1.14
C PRO A 55 22.79 -5.27 0.28
N ARG A 56 22.86 -3.98 0.58
CA ARG A 56 23.69 -3.02 -0.13
C ARG A 56 24.80 -2.48 0.80
N SER A 57 25.93 -2.11 0.20
CA SER A 57 27.06 -1.48 0.87
C SER A 57 27.45 -0.20 0.13
N GLY A 58 28.19 0.66 0.81
CA GLY A 58 28.63 1.95 0.30
C GLY A 58 28.10 3.11 1.13
N ASP A 59 28.29 4.32 0.64
CA ASP A 59 27.78 5.53 1.29
C ASP A 59 26.25 5.57 1.23
N ALA A 60 25.64 5.88 2.36
CA ALA A 60 24.19 6.02 2.42
C ALA A 60 23.76 7.37 1.90
N GLU A 61 22.75 7.36 1.03
CA GLU A 61 22.06 8.54 0.54
C GLU A 61 20.65 8.58 1.16
N ASN A 62 20.10 9.77 1.33
CA ASN A 62 18.75 9.94 1.86
C ASN A 62 17.71 9.77 0.75
N TRP A 63 16.74 8.88 0.98
CA TRP A 63 15.67 8.54 0.05
C TRP A 63 14.29 8.83 0.63
N ASN A 64 13.41 9.38 -0.19
CA ASN A 64 11.98 9.46 0.10
C ASN A 64 11.32 8.25 -0.55
N LEU A 65 10.76 7.35 0.27
CA LEU A 65 10.03 6.18 -0.20
C LEU A 65 8.57 6.54 -0.41
N CYS A 66 8.14 6.53 -1.66
CA CYS A 66 6.77 6.82 -2.07
C CYS A 66 6.05 5.55 -2.51
N GLY A 67 4.79 5.45 -2.15
CA GLY A 67 3.94 4.36 -2.63
C GLY A 67 3.46 4.55 -4.07
N SER A 68 2.63 3.64 -4.51
CA SER A 68 2.12 3.57 -5.88
C SER A 68 0.77 4.25 -6.08
N LEU A 69 0.24 4.93 -5.07
CA LEU A 69 -1.03 5.66 -5.19
C LEU A 69 -0.83 7.04 -5.82
N CYS A 70 -1.80 7.47 -6.60
CA CYS A 70 -1.83 8.81 -7.20
C CYS A 70 -2.28 9.86 -6.16
N THR A 71 -1.50 10.01 -5.09
CA THR A 71 -1.70 11.03 -4.07
C THR A 71 -0.36 11.49 -3.49
N VAL A 72 -0.26 12.79 -3.21
CA VAL A 72 0.94 13.38 -2.59
C VAL A 72 1.20 12.88 -1.16
N ASN A 73 0.21 12.25 -0.54
CA ASN A 73 0.31 11.72 0.81
C ASN A 73 0.90 10.30 0.87
N ASP A 74 1.04 9.62 -0.28
CA ASP A 74 1.56 8.26 -0.31
C ASP A 74 3.09 8.24 -0.16
N ILE A 75 3.54 8.67 1.00
CA ILE A 75 4.94 8.68 1.40
C ILE A 75 5.09 7.77 2.61
N LEU A 76 5.73 6.63 2.41
CA LEU A 76 5.95 5.66 3.49
C LEU A 76 7.02 6.13 4.46
N VAL A 77 8.11 6.69 3.93
CA VAL A 77 9.23 7.18 4.75
C VAL A 77 9.89 8.37 4.04
N LYS A 78 10.25 9.40 4.80
CA LYS A 78 11.04 10.53 4.32
C LYS A 78 12.48 10.43 4.79
N GLN A 79 13.42 10.75 3.88
CA GLN A 79 14.85 10.89 4.18
C GLN A 79 15.46 9.65 4.83
N LEU A 80 15.05 8.44 4.38
CA LEU A 80 15.61 7.18 4.85
C LEU A 80 17.04 7.02 4.31
N PRO A 81 18.07 6.85 5.16
CA PRO A 81 19.43 6.60 4.69
C PRO A 81 19.56 5.17 4.16
N VAL A 82 19.87 5.02 2.88
CA VAL A 82 20.05 3.73 2.20
C VAL A 82 21.22 3.82 1.23
N ALA A 83 22.14 2.84 1.29
CA ALA A 83 23.24 2.74 0.36
C ALA A 83 22.82 2.05 -0.95
N GLY A 84 23.23 2.59 -2.07
CA GLY A 84 23.18 1.95 -3.39
C GLY A 84 21.82 1.43 -3.83
N LEU A 85 20.72 2.10 -3.46
CA LEU A 85 19.36 1.71 -3.79
C LEU A 85 19.14 1.63 -5.31
N LYS A 86 18.45 0.58 -5.76
CA LYS A 86 18.13 0.34 -7.17
C LYS A 86 16.71 -0.15 -7.36
N CYS A 87 16.19 0.07 -8.56
CA CYS A 87 14.96 -0.58 -9.01
C CYS A 87 15.09 -2.10 -8.91
N GLY A 88 14.04 -2.76 -8.41
CA GLY A 88 14.02 -4.20 -8.12
C GLY A 88 14.38 -4.57 -6.68
N ASP A 89 15.01 -3.68 -5.90
CA ASP A 89 15.28 -3.93 -4.50
C ASP A 89 13.97 -4.06 -3.70
N VAL A 90 14.02 -4.86 -2.63
CA VAL A 90 12.86 -5.10 -1.78
C VAL A 90 13.11 -4.51 -0.39
N PHE A 91 12.21 -3.68 0.07
CA PHE A 91 12.17 -3.24 1.46
C PHE A 91 11.34 -4.23 2.29
N ALA A 92 11.89 -4.62 3.44
CA ALA A 92 11.18 -5.36 4.49
C ALA A 92 11.03 -4.46 5.71
N PHE A 93 9.84 -3.97 5.94
CA PHE A 93 9.49 -3.17 7.12
C PHE A 93 9.13 -4.09 8.27
N GLY A 94 9.81 -3.97 9.40
CA GLY A 94 9.47 -4.67 10.63
C GLY A 94 8.41 -3.92 11.44
N ASN A 95 7.92 -4.57 12.50
CA ASN A 95 6.92 -4.00 13.41
C ASN A 95 5.63 -3.52 12.72
N THR A 96 5.22 -4.21 11.67
CA THR A 96 4.02 -3.90 10.89
C THR A 96 2.80 -4.75 11.25
N GLY A 97 2.91 -5.56 12.30
CA GLY A 97 1.74 -6.17 12.95
C GLY A 97 0.80 -5.10 13.49
N ALA A 98 -0.25 -5.45 14.16
CA ALA A 98 -1.23 -4.58 14.83
C ALA A 98 -1.50 -3.22 14.13
N TYR A 99 -2.59 -3.12 13.43
CA TYR A 99 -3.16 -1.91 12.80
C TYR A 99 -2.48 -1.41 11.51
N CYS A 100 -1.19 -1.63 11.29
CA CYS A 100 -0.48 -1.02 10.15
C CYS A 100 -1.15 -1.29 8.80
N MET A 101 -1.72 -2.48 8.61
CA MET A 101 -2.45 -2.83 7.38
C MET A 101 -3.88 -2.30 7.38
N THR A 102 -4.54 -2.21 8.55
CA THR A 102 -5.98 -1.88 8.64
C THR A 102 -6.28 -0.39 8.77
N GLU A 103 -5.29 0.42 9.11
CA GLU A 103 -5.42 1.89 9.18
C GLU A 103 -5.16 2.56 7.82
N GLY A 104 -4.83 1.81 6.78
CA GLY A 104 -4.57 2.33 5.44
C GLY A 104 -5.85 2.75 4.70
N ILE A 105 -5.68 3.58 3.67
CA ILE A 105 -6.76 4.00 2.77
C ILE A 105 -7.07 2.91 1.74
N SER A 106 -7.52 1.76 2.19
CA SER A 106 -7.61 0.53 1.41
C SER A 106 -8.55 0.58 0.20
N LEU A 107 -9.45 1.56 0.13
CA LEU A 107 -10.41 1.67 -0.99
C LEU A 107 -9.98 2.66 -2.08
N PHE A 108 -8.92 3.44 -1.86
CA PHE A 108 -8.48 4.43 -2.82
C PHE A 108 -7.94 3.77 -4.10
N LEU A 109 -8.46 4.17 -5.25
CA LEU A 109 -8.10 3.66 -6.58
C LEU A 109 -8.31 2.15 -6.77
N SER A 110 -9.15 1.53 -5.96
CA SER A 110 -9.45 0.08 -6.02
C SER A 110 -8.20 -0.82 -6.04
N ARG A 111 -7.13 -0.39 -5.35
CA ARG A 111 -5.89 -1.15 -5.26
C ARG A 111 -6.09 -2.38 -4.36
N ALA A 112 -5.51 -3.49 -4.77
CA ALA A 112 -5.63 -4.73 -4.01
C ALA A 112 -4.95 -4.63 -2.63
N LEU A 113 -5.56 -5.24 -1.62
CA LEU A 113 -4.92 -5.48 -0.33
C LEU A 113 -3.81 -6.52 -0.47
N PRO A 114 -2.75 -6.47 0.36
CA PRO A 114 -1.60 -7.34 0.21
C PRO A 114 -1.93 -8.79 0.52
N ARG A 115 -1.09 -9.69 0.00
CA ARG A 115 -1.05 -11.08 0.45
C ARG A 115 -0.64 -11.17 1.90
N ILE A 116 -1.17 -12.17 2.61
CA ILE A 116 -0.74 -12.51 3.96
C ILE A 116 -0.10 -13.88 3.94
N VAL A 117 1.15 -13.93 4.38
CA VAL A 117 1.93 -15.17 4.50
C VAL A 117 2.28 -15.37 5.96
N LEU A 118 1.97 -16.54 6.49
CA LEU A 118 2.37 -16.95 7.83
C LEU A 118 3.73 -17.65 7.76
N LEU A 119 4.73 -17.08 8.44
CA LEU A 119 6.00 -17.73 8.67
C LEU A 119 5.87 -18.60 9.92
N ARG A 120 6.12 -19.90 9.76
CA ARG A 120 6.09 -20.88 10.86
C ARG A 120 7.51 -21.15 11.34
N ALA A 121 7.65 -21.55 12.60
CA ALA A 121 8.95 -21.95 13.15
C ALA A 121 9.55 -23.12 12.37
N GLU A 122 8.68 -24.03 11.90
CA GLU A 122 9.06 -25.18 11.11
C GLU A 122 8.17 -25.30 9.86
N GLY A 123 8.76 -25.78 8.77
CA GLY A 123 8.07 -25.98 7.50
C GLY A 123 8.06 -24.78 6.58
N ALA A 124 7.46 -24.93 5.40
CA ALA A 124 7.35 -23.87 4.41
C ALA A 124 6.41 -22.75 4.85
N PRO A 125 6.63 -21.49 4.38
CA PRO A 125 5.67 -20.41 4.57
C PRO A 125 4.28 -20.80 4.06
N LEU A 126 3.25 -20.40 4.78
CA LEU A 126 1.85 -20.67 4.44
C LEU A 126 1.19 -19.40 3.92
N LEU A 127 0.67 -19.42 2.71
CA LEU A 127 -0.17 -18.38 2.18
C LEU A 127 -1.55 -18.44 2.87
N VAL A 128 -1.83 -17.47 3.74
CA VAL A 128 -3.08 -17.42 4.52
C VAL A 128 -4.17 -16.67 3.76
N ARG A 129 -3.78 -15.64 3.01
CA ARG A 129 -4.69 -14.84 2.20
C ARG A 129 -4.00 -14.37 0.92
N GLU A 130 -4.64 -14.57 -0.22
CA GLU A 130 -4.25 -13.96 -1.49
C GLU A 130 -4.45 -12.44 -1.48
N ALA A 131 -3.89 -11.77 -2.48
CA ALA A 131 -4.19 -10.36 -2.71
C ALA A 131 -5.70 -10.20 -2.88
N LEU A 132 -6.30 -9.32 -2.06
CA LEU A 132 -7.74 -9.12 -2.06
C LEU A 132 -8.11 -7.94 -2.97
N PRO A 133 -8.80 -8.17 -4.09
CA PRO A 133 -9.30 -7.10 -4.94
C PRO A 133 -10.33 -6.24 -4.22
N THR A 134 -10.20 -4.92 -4.30
CA THR A 134 -11.13 -3.97 -3.66
C THR A 134 -12.07 -3.28 -4.65
N ASP A 135 -11.92 -3.53 -5.95
CA ASP A 135 -12.79 -3.04 -7.01
C ASP A 135 -14.25 -3.42 -6.80
N ARG A 136 -14.51 -4.65 -6.32
CA ARG A 136 -15.87 -5.12 -6.00
C ARG A 136 -16.57 -4.30 -4.92
N ILE A 137 -15.82 -3.67 -4.02
CA ILE A 137 -16.38 -2.82 -2.96
C ILE A 137 -16.77 -1.46 -3.53
N ASN A 138 -16.02 -0.98 -4.53
CA ASN A 138 -16.22 0.30 -5.19
C ASN A 138 -17.19 0.22 -6.40
N THR A 139 -17.50 -0.98 -6.85
CA THR A 139 -18.42 -1.19 -7.98
C THR A 139 -19.87 -1.19 -7.51
N SER A 140 -20.76 -0.54 -8.25
CA SER A 140 -22.19 -0.61 -7.97
C SER A 140 -22.71 -2.03 -8.18
N HIS A 141 -23.47 -2.52 -7.22
CA HIS A 141 -24.13 -3.84 -7.31
C HIS A 141 -25.47 -3.79 -8.02
N TYR A 142 -25.77 -2.71 -8.72
CA TYR A 142 -27.07 -2.48 -9.35
C TYR A 142 -27.44 -3.56 -10.38
N GLU A 143 -26.48 -4.11 -11.09
CA GLU A 143 -26.71 -5.18 -12.07
C GLU A 143 -27.21 -6.50 -11.45
N ARG A 144 -26.92 -6.74 -10.16
CA ARG A 144 -27.35 -7.97 -9.47
C ARG A 144 -28.81 -7.96 -9.02
N MET A 145 -29.43 -6.80 -8.92
CA MET A 145 -30.83 -6.70 -8.47
C MET A 145 -31.86 -6.90 -9.59
N ASN A 146 -31.44 -6.86 -10.85
CA ASN A 146 -32.32 -6.96 -12.02
C ASN A 146 -32.22 -8.32 -12.73
N HIS A 147 -32.15 -9.43 -11.98
CA HIS A 147 -32.14 -10.78 -12.54
C HIS A 147 -33.48 -11.24 -13.17
N HIS A 148 -34.32 -10.31 -13.61
CA HIS A 148 -35.41 -10.58 -14.53
C HIS A 148 -35.19 -9.83 -15.87
N GLY A 149 -34.17 -10.30 -16.59
CA GLY A 149 -34.06 -10.27 -18.04
C GLY A 149 -34.46 -8.97 -18.75
N LYS A 150 -33.67 -7.90 -18.64
CA LYS A 150 -33.39 -6.93 -19.72
C LYS A 150 -32.22 -6.04 -19.30
N ALA A 151 -31.11 -6.17 -19.99
CA ALA A 151 -29.94 -5.32 -19.86
C ALA A 151 -30.15 -4.04 -20.65
N ASP A 152 -30.80 -3.04 -20.07
CA ASP A 152 -30.80 -1.68 -20.60
C ASP A 152 -30.86 -0.70 -19.42
N TYR A 153 -29.73 -0.59 -18.68
CA TYR A 153 -29.60 0.45 -17.68
C TYR A 153 -28.90 1.67 -18.29
N ASN A 154 -29.66 2.71 -18.54
CA ASN A 154 -29.11 4.00 -18.93
C ASN A 154 -28.78 4.83 -17.69
N PHE A 155 -27.50 4.78 -17.28
CA PHE A 155 -26.98 5.50 -16.11
C PHE A 155 -27.27 7.01 -16.16
N ALA A 156 -27.15 7.63 -17.35
CA ALA A 156 -27.36 9.06 -17.52
C ALA A 156 -28.83 9.46 -17.24
N GLU A 157 -29.76 8.63 -17.63
CA GLU A 157 -31.18 8.87 -17.41
C GLU A 157 -31.59 8.71 -15.94
N HIS A 158 -30.96 7.79 -15.23
CA HIS A 158 -31.23 7.55 -13.81
C HIS A 158 -30.62 8.62 -12.92
N ALA A 159 -29.41 9.09 -13.23
CA ALA A 159 -28.74 10.16 -12.51
C ALA A 159 -29.54 11.48 -12.58
N SER A 160 -30.12 11.79 -13.73
CA SER A 160 -30.91 13.02 -13.92
C SER A 160 -32.22 13.04 -13.08
N ARG A 161 -32.79 11.87 -12.78
CA ARG A 161 -34.08 11.78 -12.03
C ARG A 161 -33.90 11.83 -10.51
N ARG A 162 -32.70 11.59 -9.96
CA ARG A 162 -32.43 11.55 -8.51
C ARG A 162 -31.49 12.61 -7.97
N GLY A 163 -31.08 13.57 -8.80
CA GLY A 163 -30.23 14.68 -8.32
C GLY A 163 -28.87 14.29 -7.79
N PHE A 164 -28.29 13.17 -8.25
CA PHE A 164 -26.92 12.82 -7.94
C PHE A 164 -25.97 13.64 -8.82
N TYR A 165 -25.27 14.57 -8.23
CA TYR A 165 -24.20 15.29 -8.91
C TYR A 165 -22.91 14.52 -8.72
N LEU A 166 -22.34 14.02 -9.83
CA LEU A 166 -20.93 13.65 -9.86
C LEU A 166 -20.16 14.96 -9.86
N VAL A 167 -19.50 15.27 -8.76
CA VAL A 167 -18.47 16.32 -8.74
C VAL A 167 -17.20 15.69 -9.31
N PRO A 168 -16.57 16.36 -10.31
CA PRO A 168 -15.34 15.85 -10.95
C PRO A 168 -14.18 15.78 -9.99
#